data_12d510cdd043bbbea17d4b528e05dde9
#
_entry.id   12d510cdd043bbbea17d4b528e05dde9
#
_cell.length_a   1.000
_cell.length_b   1.000
_cell.length_c   1.000
_cell.angle_alpha   90.00
_cell.angle_beta   90.00
_cell.angle_gamma   90.00
#
_symmetry.space_group_name_H-M   'P 1'
#
loop_
_entity.id
_entity.type
_entity.pdbx_description
1 polymer ?
#
loop_
_entity_poly.entity_id
_entity_poly.type
_entity_poly.pdbx_seq_one_letter_code
_entity_poly.pdbx_strand_id
1 'polypeptide(L)'
;MDAFPFAPRRRRLLAALATLPWVKMLRAQPTPAAMTLIIPEPPGSSSDALGRLVADALAAIMEAPLRVENIAGNGGVTGTNAIVNAPHDGSVLGLAVSSAIIGGRLLSRSAQYNPSEDFDWLAILGSYPNAMVVPSRSNNTTIEQWLDAARKANGPMTYGTFGTGTAGHLAGAYLRYEQGANLAHVTLDSADDGYSMLAEGRLDVLFDGVPNAVARIARTGHRIIAVTSAARTPSLPDVPSFGEMWQQSFVVWIGLVLPKGVPTETYVRIASAVSVLLSEARHADSMRAAGLAFMGLSGSGTRLYVEAEVLRSAKLIAKLNDEGLRN
;
A
#
# COMPACT_ATOMS: atom_id res chain seq x y z
N MET A 1 23.35 87.13 -58.74
CA MET A 1 21.91 86.87 -58.88
C MET A 1 21.81 85.37 -58.68
N ASP A 2 21.75 85.06 -57.73
CA ASP A 2 21.81 84.50 -56.38
C ASP A 2 20.74 83.38 -56.25
N ALA A 3 21.19 82.15 -56.20
CA ALA A 3 20.42 81.01 -55.96
C ALA A 3 20.85 80.35 -54.63
N PHE A 4 19.96 80.35 -53.66
CA PHE A 4 20.11 79.67 -52.37
C PHE A 4 19.90 78.16 -52.49
N PRO A 5 20.73 77.28 -51.92
CA PRO A 5 20.47 75.87 -51.85
C PRO A 5 19.82 75.51 -50.50
N PHE A 6 18.70 74.91 -50.56
CA PHE A 6 17.99 74.25 -49.41
C PHE A 6 18.69 72.90 -49.15
N ALA A 7 19.16 72.69 -47.95
CA ALA A 7 19.65 71.40 -47.48
C ALA A 7 18.54 70.62 -46.74
N PRO A 8 18.31 69.32 -46.98
CA PRO A 8 17.33 68.54 -46.24
C PRO A 8 17.93 67.91 -44.98
N ARG A 9 17.53 68.42 -43.82
CA ARG A 9 17.80 67.80 -42.52
C ARG A 9 16.58 66.96 -42.07
N ARG A 10 16.34 65.81 -42.67
CA ARG A 10 15.29 64.88 -42.25
C ARG A 10 15.69 63.42 -42.50
N ARG A 11 16.82 62.93 -42.00
CA ARG A 11 17.19 61.50 -42.09
C ARG A 11 18.03 60.99 -40.93
N ARG A 12 17.74 61.37 -39.68
CA ARG A 12 18.46 60.81 -38.49
C ARG A 12 17.56 60.63 -37.26
N LEU A 13 16.33 60.17 -37.43
CA LEU A 13 15.42 59.92 -36.30
C LEU A 13 14.68 58.59 -36.36
N LEU A 14 15.19 57.56 -37.07
CA LEU A 14 14.55 56.25 -37.17
C LEU A 14 15.48 55.08 -36.84
N ALA A 15 16.55 55.27 -36.05
CA ALA A 15 17.50 54.21 -35.71
C ALA A 15 17.66 53.97 -34.19
N ALA A 16 16.68 54.32 -33.36
CA ALA A 16 16.81 54.20 -31.90
C ALA A 16 15.64 53.43 -31.22
N LEU A 17 15.00 52.48 -31.93
CA LEU A 17 13.88 51.68 -31.40
C LEU A 17 14.05 50.17 -31.60
N ALA A 18 15.25 49.64 -31.63
CA ALA A 18 15.51 48.21 -31.84
C ALA A 18 16.36 47.51 -30.76
N THR A 19 16.33 48.00 -29.52
CA THR A 19 16.94 47.27 -28.40
C THR A 19 15.99 47.28 -27.17
N LEU A 20 14.76 46.80 -27.33
CA LEU A 20 14.03 46.33 -26.18
C LEU A 20 14.61 44.97 -25.80
N PRO A 21 15.18 44.82 -24.56
CA PRO A 21 15.58 43.50 -24.10
C PRO A 21 14.32 42.62 -24.06
N TRP A 22 14.41 41.49 -24.70
CA TRP A 22 13.45 40.40 -24.54
C TRP A 22 13.41 40.06 -23.05
N VAL A 23 12.53 40.66 -22.27
CA VAL A 23 12.15 40.22 -20.96
C VAL A 23 11.56 38.85 -21.22
N LYS A 24 12.37 37.79 -21.02
CA LYS A 24 11.82 36.46 -20.84
C LYS A 24 10.76 36.59 -19.76
N MET A 25 9.50 36.64 -20.15
CA MET A 25 8.40 36.39 -19.23
C MET A 25 8.76 35.08 -18.54
N LEU A 26 9.23 35.15 -17.29
CA LEU A 26 9.18 34.00 -16.40
C LEU A 26 7.71 33.58 -16.39
N ARG A 27 7.35 32.58 -17.22
CA ARG A 27 6.10 31.88 -17.03
C ARG A 27 6.20 31.36 -15.61
N ALA A 28 5.35 31.91 -14.73
CA ALA A 28 5.11 31.31 -13.44
C ALA A 28 4.84 29.83 -13.73
N GLN A 29 5.72 28.95 -13.26
CA GLN A 29 5.45 27.52 -13.38
C GLN A 29 4.12 27.31 -12.67
N PRO A 30 3.14 26.66 -13.31
CA PRO A 30 1.89 26.40 -12.67
C PRO A 30 2.21 25.67 -11.36
N THR A 31 1.69 26.19 -10.25
CA THR A 31 1.76 25.52 -8.95
C THR A 31 1.36 24.07 -9.18
N PRO A 32 2.18 23.07 -8.79
CA PRO A 32 1.83 21.67 -9.00
C PRO A 32 0.42 21.43 -8.43
N ALA A 33 -0.48 20.89 -9.24
CA ALA A 33 -1.83 20.59 -8.79
C ALA A 33 -1.74 19.66 -7.60
N ALA A 34 -2.55 19.90 -6.57
CA ALA A 34 -2.61 19.04 -5.40
C ALA A 34 -2.98 17.63 -5.85
N MET A 35 -2.15 16.64 -5.51
CA MET A 35 -2.41 15.23 -5.80
C MET A 35 -3.06 14.55 -4.61
N THR A 36 -3.74 13.44 -4.86
CA THR A 36 -4.31 12.58 -3.82
C THR A 36 -3.69 11.19 -3.91
N LEU A 37 -3.20 10.65 -2.77
CA LEU A 37 -2.86 9.24 -2.61
C LEU A 37 -4.07 8.52 -2.03
N ILE A 38 -4.70 7.66 -2.82
CA ILE A 38 -5.75 6.76 -2.33
C ILE A 38 -5.10 5.54 -1.67
N ILE A 39 -5.48 5.27 -0.43
CA ILE A 39 -5.11 4.08 0.33
C ILE A 39 -6.35 3.20 0.48
N PRO A 40 -6.37 1.97 -0.09
CA PRO A 40 -7.55 1.09 -0.09
C PRO A 40 -7.72 0.32 1.23
N GLU A 41 -7.29 0.89 2.34
CA GLU A 41 -7.31 0.29 3.67
C GLU A 41 -7.83 1.29 4.70
N PRO A 42 -8.37 0.81 5.85
CA PRO A 42 -8.85 1.70 6.90
C PRO A 42 -7.73 2.58 7.48
N PRO A 43 -8.07 3.79 7.98
CA PRO A 43 -7.15 4.59 8.77
C PRO A 43 -6.59 3.80 9.96
N GLY A 44 -5.30 4.01 10.27
CA GLY A 44 -4.61 3.33 11.37
C GLY A 44 -4.20 1.88 11.07
N SER A 45 -4.38 1.37 9.85
CA SER A 45 -3.78 0.12 9.39
C SER A 45 -2.29 0.28 9.11
N SER A 46 -1.56 -0.85 8.99
CA SER A 46 -0.14 -0.82 8.60
C SER A 46 0.07 -0.20 7.21
N SER A 47 -0.83 -0.47 6.25
CA SER A 47 -0.77 0.15 4.91
C SER A 47 -1.02 1.66 4.99
N ASP A 48 -1.93 2.12 5.86
CA ASP A 48 -2.18 3.56 6.06
C ASP A 48 -0.94 4.26 6.63
N ALA A 49 -0.34 3.71 7.68
CA ALA A 49 0.86 4.28 8.29
C ALA A 49 2.03 4.37 7.29
N LEU A 50 2.29 3.29 6.54
CA LEU A 50 3.33 3.26 5.51
C LEU A 50 2.99 4.17 4.32
N GLY A 51 1.72 4.21 3.89
CA GLY A 51 1.27 5.08 2.81
C GLY A 51 1.43 6.57 3.14
N ARG A 52 1.16 6.99 4.37
CA ARG A 52 1.40 8.37 4.84
C ARG A 52 2.87 8.72 4.85
N LEU A 53 3.73 7.83 5.33
CA LEU A 53 5.19 8.03 5.28
C LEU A 53 5.69 8.21 3.84
N VAL A 54 5.16 7.44 2.90
CA VAL A 54 5.46 7.57 1.46
C VAL A 54 4.90 8.87 0.89
N ALA A 55 3.68 9.27 1.28
CA ALA A 55 3.06 10.51 0.84
C ALA A 55 3.86 11.74 1.27
N ASP A 56 4.30 11.78 2.53
CA ASP A 56 5.12 12.87 3.07
C ASP A 56 6.46 12.98 2.34
N ALA A 57 7.11 11.84 2.06
CA ALA A 57 8.37 11.81 1.32
C ALA A 57 8.19 12.27 -0.14
N LEU A 58 7.16 11.80 -0.84
CA LEU A 58 6.85 12.21 -2.21
C LEU A 58 6.44 13.67 -2.30
N ALA A 59 5.65 14.17 -1.34
CA ALA A 59 5.28 15.58 -1.29
C ALA A 59 6.52 16.49 -1.18
N ALA A 60 7.50 16.10 -0.36
CA ALA A 60 8.78 16.81 -0.23
C ALA A 60 9.62 16.74 -1.52
N ILE A 61 9.72 15.56 -2.17
CA ILE A 61 10.48 15.37 -3.40
C ILE A 61 9.85 16.15 -4.58
N MET A 62 8.53 16.17 -4.65
CA MET A 62 7.78 16.80 -5.75
C MET A 62 7.56 18.29 -5.51
N GLU A 63 7.87 18.82 -4.31
CA GLU A 63 7.55 20.18 -3.86
C GLU A 63 6.07 20.53 -4.07
N ALA A 64 5.19 19.54 -3.86
CA ALA A 64 3.75 19.63 -4.11
C ALA A 64 2.97 18.91 -3.02
N PRO A 65 1.82 19.44 -2.57
CA PRO A 65 1.00 18.78 -1.56
C PRO A 65 0.43 17.47 -2.11
N LEU A 66 0.59 16.38 -1.34
CA LEU A 66 -0.01 15.07 -1.60
C LEU A 66 -0.97 14.72 -0.46
N ARG A 67 -2.27 14.78 -0.72
CA ARG A 67 -3.29 14.43 0.26
C ARG A 67 -3.44 12.92 0.36
N VAL A 68 -3.70 12.41 1.56
CA VAL A 68 -4.05 11.00 1.76
C VAL A 68 -5.54 10.86 1.93
N GLU A 69 -6.14 9.94 1.18
CA GLU A 69 -7.54 9.56 1.30
C GLU A 69 -7.66 8.04 1.50
N ASN A 70 -8.29 7.63 2.61
CA ASN A 70 -8.57 6.22 2.88
C ASN A 70 -9.94 5.86 2.31
N ILE A 71 -9.96 4.91 1.36
CA ILE A 71 -11.20 4.35 0.79
C ILE A 71 -11.21 2.86 1.10
N ALA A 72 -11.64 2.51 2.29
CA ALA A 72 -11.72 1.12 2.74
C ALA A 72 -12.99 0.42 2.21
N GLY A 73 -13.06 -0.89 2.44
CA GLY A 73 -14.24 -1.71 2.17
C GLY A 73 -13.94 -2.90 1.27
N ASN A 74 -14.64 -4.00 1.54
CA ASN A 74 -14.56 -5.25 0.80
C ASN A 74 -13.11 -5.76 0.60
N GLY A 75 -12.31 -5.79 1.68
CA GLY A 75 -10.90 -6.20 1.61
C GLY A 75 -10.04 -5.27 0.73
N GLY A 76 -10.40 -3.98 0.63
CA GLY A 76 -9.69 -2.96 -0.17
C GLY A 76 -10.14 -2.88 -1.64
N VAL A 77 -11.09 -3.73 -2.08
CA VAL A 77 -11.62 -3.71 -3.46
C VAL A 77 -12.28 -2.36 -3.78
N THR A 78 -13.01 -1.78 -2.82
CA THR A 78 -13.68 -0.47 -2.99
C THR A 78 -12.67 0.61 -3.36
N GLY A 79 -11.59 0.75 -2.59
CA GLY A 79 -10.54 1.73 -2.85
C GLY A 79 -9.75 1.44 -4.12
N THR A 80 -9.49 0.18 -4.44
CA THR A 80 -8.81 -0.21 -5.68
C THR A 80 -9.67 0.10 -6.92
N ASN A 81 -11.00 -0.11 -6.84
CA ASN A 81 -11.93 0.35 -7.88
C ASN A 81 -11.90 1.89 -8.01
N ALA A 82 -11.80 2.63 -6.90
CA ALA A 82 -11.70 4.09 -6.95
C ALA A 82 -10.39 4.55 -7.62
N ILE A 83 -9.28 3.85 -7.40
CA ILE A 83 -8.00 4.15 -8.07
C ILE A 83 -8.13 3.93 -9.59
N VAL A 84 -8.64 2.80 -10.03
CA VAL A 84 -8.72 2.48 -11.48
C VAL A 84 -9.68 3.40 -12.22
N ASN A 85 -10.73 3.88 -11.56
CA ASN A 85 -11.72 4.80 -12.13
C ASN A 85 -11.40 6.30 -11.91
N ALA A 86 -10.25 6.62 -11.31
CA ALA A 86 -9.83 7.99 -11.08
C ALA A 86 -9.48 8.71 -12.40
N PRO A 87 -9.43 10.04 -12.41
CA PRO A 87 -8.99 10.80 -13.58
C PRO A 87 -7.60 10.36 -14.06
N HIS A 88 -7.44 10.22 -15.38
CA HIS A 88 -6.19 9.77 -16.01
C HIS A 88 -5.23 10.95 -16.27
N ASP A 89 -5.27 11.98 -15.44
CA ASP A 89 -4.45 13.20 -15.56
C ASP A 89 -3.25 13.24 -14.63
N GLY A 90 -3.12 12.21 -13.77
CA GLY A 90 -2.07 12.11 -12.75
C GLY A 90 -2.36 12.86 -11.46
N SER A 91 -3.59 13.36 -11.26
CA SER A 91 -4.02 13.96 -9.99
C SER A 91 -4.23 12.94 -8.87
N VAL A 92 -4.37 11.65 -9.23
CA VAL A 92 -4.55 10.55 -8.29
C VAL A 92 -3.42 9.54 -8.41
N LEU A 93 -2.79 9.24 -7.27
CA LEU A 93 -1.85 8.15 -7.06
C LEU A 93 -2.55 7.09 -6.20
N GLY A 94 -2.32 5.82 -6.48
CA GLY A 94 -2.84 4.72 -5.68
C GLY A 94 -1.76 4.02 -4.88
N LEU A 95 -2.03 3.70 -3.61
CA LEU A 95 -1.26 2.70 -2.89
C LEU A 95 -1.79 1.32 -3.30
N ALA A 96 -1.01 0.58 -4.07
CA ALA A 96 -1.31 -0.81 -4.36
C ALA A 96 -1.03 -1.65 -3.11
N VAL A 97 -2.04 -2.34 -2.61
CA VAL A 97 -1.93 -3.28 -1.49
C VAL A 97 -2.26 -4.66 -2.03
N SER A 98 -1.37 -5.63 -1.88
CA SER A 98 -1.48 -6.96 -2.50
C SER A 98 -2.79 -7.68 -2.18
N SER A 99 -3.25 -7.56 -0.94
CA SER A 99 -4.53 -8.12 -0.50
C SER A 99 -5.72 -7.56 -1.28
N ALA A 100 -5.73 -6.25 -1.52
CA ALA A 100 -6.78 -5.58 -2.28
C ALA A 100 -6.65 -5.87 -3.79
N ILE A 101 -5.48 -5.57 -4.35
CA ILE A 101 -5.31 -5.56 -5.81
C ILE A 101 -5.26 -6.97 -6.42
N ILE A 102 -4.76 -7.97 -5.69
CA ILE A 102 -4.72 -9.38 -6.16
C ILE A 102 -5.76 -10.22 -5.44
N GLY A 103 -5.73 -10.29 -4.10
CA GLY A 103 -6.66 -11.12 -3.32
C GLY A 103 -8.11 -10.74 -3.57
N GLY A 104 -8.40 -9.44 -3.52
CA GLY A 104 -9.72 -8.90 -3.84
C GLY A 104 -10.17 -9.25 -5.26
N ARG A 105 -9.28 -9.14 -6.27
CA ARG A 105 -9.60 -9.50 -7.66
C ARG A 105 -9.96 -10.98 -7.84
N LEU A 106 -9.28 -11.85 -7.10
CA LEU A 106 -9.48 -13.30 -7.21
C LEU A 106 -10.73 -13.82 -6.46
N LEU A 107 -11.13 -13.14 -5.37
CA LEU A 107 -12.19 -13.59 -4.48
C LEU A 107 -13.46 -12.74 -4.52
N SER A 108 -13.38 -11.48 -4.89
CA SER A 108 -14.54 -10.58 -4.91
C SER A 108 -15.09 -10.39 -6.33
N ARG A 109 -16.40 -10.61 -6.49
CA ARG A 109 -17.11 -10.34 -7.76
C ARG A 109 -17.24 -8.84 -8.06
N SER A 110 -17.05 -7.97 -7.07
CA SER A 110 -17.13 -6.52 -7.23
C SER A 110 -15.81 -5.88 -7.70
N ALA A 111 -14.74 -6.65 -7.82
CA ALA A 111 -13.47 -6.16 -8.35
C ALA A 111 -13.58 -5.92 -9.86
N GLN A 112 -13.53 -4.64 -10.27
CA GLN A 112 -13.70 -4.18 -11.66
C GLN A 112 -12.37 -3.79 -12.31
N TYR A 113 -11.28 -4.49 -11.97
CA TYR A 113 -9.94 -4.20 -12.45
C TYR A 113 -9.15 -5.49 -12.73
N ASN A 114 -8.17 -5.37 -13.62
CA ASN A 114 -7.13 -6.36 -13.86
C ASN A 114 -5.78 -5.82 -13.39
N PRO A 115 -5.13 -6.43 -12.39
CA PRO A 115 -3.85 -5.94 -11.86
C PRO A 115 -2.75 -5.76 -12.89
N SER A 116 -2.76 -6.57 -13.96
CA SER A 116 -1.73 -6.54 -15.00
C SER A 116 -1.99 -5.51 -16.11
N GLU A 117 -3.24 -5.02 -16.27
CA GLU A 117 -3.65 -4.26 -17.45
C GLU A 117 -4.13 -2.83 -17.12
N ASP A 118 -4.81 -2.63 -15.98
CA ASP A 118 -5.55 -1.40 -15.67
C ASP A 118 -4.75 -0.36 -14.89
N PHE A 119 -3.47 -0.66 -14.60
CA PHE A 119 -2.59 0.23 -13.84
C PHE A 119 -1.29 0.52 -14.58
N ASP A 120 -0.82 1.75 -14.48
CA ASP A 120 0.56 2.12 -14.76
C ASP A 120 1.36 1.99 -13.47
N TRP A 121 2.10 0.87 -13.36
CA TRP A 121 2.90 0.54 -12.19
C TRP A 121 4.14 1.43 -12.09
N LEU A 122 4.34 2.06 -10.93
CA LEU A 122 5.50 2.90 -10.63
C LEU A 122 6.57 2.14 -9.85
N ALA A 123 6.17 1.45 -8.77
CA ALA A 123 7.10 0.73 -7.90
C ALA A 123 6.41 -0.35 -7.05
N ILE A 124 7.18 -1.35 -6.62
CA ILE A 124 6.93 -2.13 -5.41
C ILE A 124 7.88 -1.63 -4.33
N LEU A 125 7.32 -1.12 -3.24
CA LEU A 125 8.08 -0.52 -2.15
C LEU A 125 8.68 -1.60 -1.24
N GLY A 126 7.90 -2.61 -0.90
CA GLY A 126 8.31 -3.71 -0.02
C GLY A 126 7.12 -4.50 0.51
N SER A 127 7.39 -5.31 1.53
CA SER A 127 6.38 -6.16 2.15
C SER A 127 6.48 -6.17 3.67
N TYR A 128 5.38 -6.55 4.33
CA TYR A 128 5.32 -6.80 5.76
C TYR A 128 4.41 -8.01 6.05
N PRO A 129 4.71 -8.80 7.09
CA PRO A 129 3.84 -9.89 7.51
C PRO A 129 2.72 -9.40 8.43
N ASN A 130 1.73 -10.27 8.66
CA ASN A 130 0.81 -10.08 9.77
C ASN A 130 1.37 -10.73 11.05
N ALA A 131 1.02 -10.13 12.18
CA ALA A 131 1.16 -10.68 13.51
C ALA A 131 -0.15 -11.39 13.88
N MET A 132 -0.05 -12.53 14.53
CA MET A 132 -1.15 -13.24 15.15
C MET A 132 -1.23 -12.78 16.61
N VAL A 133 -2.20 -11.89 16.89
CA VAL A 133 -2.37 -11.21 18.19
C VAL A 133 -3.47 -11.87 18.98
N VAL A 134 -3.16 -12.32 20.20
CA VAL A 134 -4.12 -12.90 21.15
C VAL A 134 -4.38 -11.95 22.31
N PRO A 135 -5.56 -12.06 22.98
CA PRO A 135 -5.89 -11.23 24.15
C PRO A 135 -4.87 -11.37 25.27
N SER A 136 -4.64 -10.32 26.05
CA SER A 136 -3.76 -10.32 27.24
C SER A 136 -4.17 -11.40 28.27
N ARG A 137 -5.47 -11.70 28.35
CA ARG A 137 -6.04 -12.74 29.24
C ARG A 137 -5.90 -14.17 28.68
N SER A 138 -5.41 -14.37 27.44
CA SER A 138 -5.26 -15.69 26.85
C SER A 138 -4.26 -16.52 27.65
N ASN A 139 -4.66 -17.75 28.02
CA ASN A 139 -3.78 -18.74 28.62
C ASN A 139 -2.86 -19.39 27.58
N ASN A 140 -3.17 -19.25 26.29
CA ASN A 140 -2.39 -19.76 25.18
C ASN A 140 -1.32 -18.72 24.82
N THR A 141 -0.08 -18.95 25.25
CA THR A 141 1.02 -18.00 25.10
C THR A 141 1.94 -18.31 23.91
N THR A 142 1.73 -19.50 23.31
CA THR A 142 2.45 -19.92 22.08
C THR A 142 1.43 -20.34 21.02
N ILE A 143 1.88 -20.39 19.77
CA ILE A 143 1.05 -20.80 18.63
C ILE A 143 0.60 -22.25 18.75
N GLU A 144 1.47 -23.14 19.29
CA GLU A 144 1.14 -24.56 19.47
C GLU A 144 0.03 -24.72 20.49
N GLN A 145 0.10 -24.04 21.64
CA GLN A 145 -0.96 -24.05 22.66
C GLN A 145 -2.26 -23.53 22.11
N TRP A 146 -2.19 -22.43 21.32
CA TRP A 146 -3.36 -21.82 20.72
C TRP A 146 -4.02 -22.76 19.69
N LEU A 147 -3.23 -23.41 18.83
CA LEU A 147 -3.73 -24.38 17.85
C LEU A 147 -4.35 -25.60 18.53
N ASP A 148 -3.74 -26.13 19.57
CA ASP A 148 -4.30 -27.24 20.32
C ASP A 148 -5.64 -26.86 20.98
N ALA A 149 -5.76 -25.65 21.51
CA ALA A 149 -7.01 -25.14 22.04
C ALA A 149 -8.06 -24.99 20.93
N ALA A 150 -7.70 -24.44 19.77
CA ALA A 150 -8.59 -24.25 18.64
C ALA A 150 -9.09 -25.58 18.05
N ARG A 151 -8.25 -26.63 18.00
CA ARG A 151 -8.63 -27.97 17.55
C ARG A 151 -9.60 -28.66 18.51
N LYS A 152 -9.48 -28.41 19.80
CA LYS A 152 -10.29 -29.02 20.87
C LYS A 152 -11.53 -28.22 21.26
N ALA A 153 -11.71 -27.02 20.67
CA ALA A 153 -12.80 -26.14 20.99
C ALA A 153 -14.16 -26.73 20.60
N ASN A 154 -15.16 -26.68 21.51
CA ASN A 154 -16.50 -27.16 21.24
C ASN A 154 -17.29 -26.34 20.22
N GLY A 155 -16.81 -25.13 19.89
CA GLY A 155 -17.33 -24.23 18.85
C GLY A 155 -16.19 -23.50 18.16
N PRO A 156 -16.43 -22.82 17.03
CA PRO A 156 -15.35 -22.14 16.30
C PRO A 156 -14.80 -20.97 17.12
N MET A 157 -13.47 -20.88 17.23
CA MET A 157 -12.80 -19.70 17.73
C MET A 157 -12.82 -18.62 16.63
N THR A 158 -12.97 -17.37 17.03
CA THR A 158 -13.08 -16.24 16.11
C THR A 158 -11.72 -15.67 15.74
N TYR A 159 -11.47 -15.46 14.42
CA TYR A 159 -10.31 -14.74 13.96
C TYR A 159 -10.70 -13.49 13.14
N GLY A 160 -10.12 -12.36 13.52
CA GLY A 160 -10.39 -11.06 12.90
C GLY A 160 -9.39 -10.69 11.83
N THR A 161 -9.88 -10.13 10.73
CA THR A 161 -9.07 -9.54 9.66
C THR A 161 -9.79 -8.38 8.99
N PHE A 162 -9.12 -7.61 8.16
CA PHE A 162 -9.69 -6.46 7.45
C PHE A 162 -10.41 -6.83 6.14
N GLY A 163 -10.85 -8.08 6.00
CA GLY A 163 -11.70 -8.53 4.90
C GLY A 163 -11.23 -9.80 4.23
N THR A 164 -12.13 -10.33 3.40
CA THR A 164 -11.90 -11.54 2.60
C THR A 164 -10.79 -11.31 1.57
N GLY A 165 -9.88 -12.28 1.43
CA GLY A 165 -8.75 -12.20 0.49
C GLY A 165 -7.52 -11.47 1.04
N THR A 166 -7.59 -10.87 2.24
CA THR A 166 -6.41 -10.29 2.89
C THR A 166 -5.42 -11.38 3.30
N ALA A 167 -4.15 -11.01 3.46
CA ALA A 167 -3.11 -11.95 3.89
C ALA A 167 -3.45 -12.58 5.26
N GLY A 168 -4.06 -11.82 6.17
CA GLY A 168 -4.57 -12.33 7.44
C GLY A 168 -5.71 -13.33 7.28
N HIS A 169 -6.66 -13.08 6.35
CA HIS A 169 -7.73 -14.02 6.04
C HIS A 169 -7.17 -15.33 5.48
N LEU A 170 -6.23 -15.27 4.54
CA LEU A 170 -5.60 -16.45 3.97
C LEU A 170 -4.78 -17.23 5.01
N ALA A 171 -4.12 -16.53 5.94
CA ALA A 171 -3.41 -17.15 7.06
C ALA A 171 -4.38 -17.88 8.01
N GLY A 172 -5.50 -17.25 8.37
CA GLY A 172 -6.56 -17.89 9.18
C GLY A 172 -7.19 -19.10 8.48
N ALA A 173 -7.46 -18.99 7.18
CA ALA A 173 -7.96 -20.08 6.36
C ALA A 173 -6.96 -21.26 6.32
N TYR A 174 -5.67 -20.96 6.16
CA TYR A 174 -4.62 -21.98 6.24
C TYR A 174 -4.61 -22.71 7.61
N LEU A 175 -4.73 -21.98 8.72
CA LEU A 175 -4.83 -22.59 10.04
C LEU A 175 -6.09 -23.47 10.17
N ARG A 176 -7.20 -23.05 9.59
CA ARG A 176 -8.47 -23.80 9.60
C ARG A 176 -8.33 -25.09 8.79
N TYR A 177 -7.93 -25.01 7.53
CA TYR A 177 -8.04 -26.11 6.58
C TYR A 177 -6.83 -27.04 6.61
N GLU A 178 -5.63 -26.49 6.73
CA GLU A 178 -4.40 -27.28 6.68
C GLU A 178 -3.90 -27.67 8.09
N GLN A 179 -4.21 -26.87 9.13
CA GLN A 179 -3.80 -27.13 10.50
C GLN A 179 -4.93 -27.68 11.38
N GLY A 180 -6.15 -27.81 10.85
CA GLY A 180 -7.31 -28.39 11.54
C GLY A 180 -7.86 -27.55 12.69
N ALA A 181 -7.58 -26.25 12.73
CA ALA A 181 -8.11 -25.35 13.74
C ALA A 181 -9.61 -25.06 13.47
N ASN A 182 -10.46 -25.18 14.49
CA ASN A 182 -11.88 -24.84 14.37
C ASN A 182 -12.07 -23.32 14.46
N LEU A 183 -12.16 -22.63 13.31
CA LEU A 183 -12.13 -21.16 13.21
C LEU A 183 -13.33 -20.61 12.44
N ALA A 184 -13.81 -19.44 12.88
CA ALA A 184 -14.78 -18.60 12.18
C ALA A 184 -14.16 -17.21 11.87
N HIS A 185 -14.27 -16.76 10.63
CA HIS A 185 -13.80 -15.45 10.21
C HIS A 185 -14.71 -14.31 10.64
N VAL A 186 -14.12 -13.23 11.12
CA VAL A 186 -14.77 -11.96 11.44
C VAL A 186 -14.08 -10.84 10.65
N THR A 187 -14.85 -10.18 9.78
CA THR A 187 -14.37 -8.98 9.10
C THR A 187 -14.46 -7.76 10.00
N LEU A 188 -13.40 -6.98 10.06
CA LEU A 188 -13.26 -5.78 10.88
C LEU A 188 -13.25 -4.53 10.02
N ASP A 189 -13.88 -3.47 10.49
CA ASP A 189 -13.92 -2.17 9.82
C ASP A 189 -12.68 -1.32 10.12
N SER A 190 -12.03 -1.55 11.28
CA SER A 190 -10.83 -0.83 11.69
C SER A 190 -9.93 -1.68 12.60
N ALA A 191 -8.67 -1.23 12.75
CA ALA A 191 -7.77 -1.84 13.71
C ALA A 191 -8.25 -1.60 15.16
N ASP A 192 -8.81 -0.41 15.46
CA ASP A 192 -9.33 -0.08 16.80
C ASP A 192 -10.46 -1.03 17.21
N ASP A 193 -11.39 -1.35 16.29
CA ASP A 193 -12.45 -2.33 16.53
C ASP A 193 -11.87 -3.70 16.86
N GLY A 194 -10.89 -4.16 16.09
CA GLY A 194 -10.22 -5.45 16.30
C GLY A 194 -9.60 -5.56 17.71
N TYR A 195 -8.86 -4.55 18.12
CA TYR A 195 -8.24 -4.53 19.45
C TYR A 195 -9.27 -4.38 20.59
N SER A 196 -10.34 -3.63 20.37
CA SER A 196 -11.46 -3.56 21.32
C SER A 196 -12.16 -4.91 21.47
N MET A 197 -12.44 -5.59 20.36
CA MET A 197 -13.04 -6.92 20.36
C MET A 197 -12.15 -7.97 21.05
N LEU A 198 -10.80 -7.90 20.87
CA LEU A 198 -9.87 -8.74 21.64
C LEU A 198 -9.99 -8.47 23.15
N ALA A 199 -9.99 -7.20 23.56
CA ALA A 199 -10.09 -6.82 24.96
C ALA A 199 -11.41 -7.28 25.61
N GLU A 200 -12.52 -7.18 24.88
CA GLU A 200 -13.86 -7.57 25.32
C GLU A 200 -14.13 -9.08 25.23
N GLY A 201 -13.29 -9.84 24.52
CA GLY A 201 -13.45 -11.28 24.34
C GLY A 201 -14.44 -11.70 23.28
N ARG A 202 -14.73 -10.81 22.38
CA ARG A 202 -15.52 -11.08 21.17
C ARG A 202 -14.68 -11.61 20.02
N LEU A 203 -13.35 -11.57 20.20
CA LEU A 203 -12.36 -12.06 19.24
C LEU A 203 -11.31 -12.89 19.98
N ASP A 204 -11.00 -14.08 19.46
CA ASP A 204 -10.00 -14.97 20.04
C ASP A 204 -8.58 -14.69 19.49
N VAL A 205 -8.49 -14.22 18.26
CA VAL A 205 -7.22 -13.84 17.61
C VAL A 205 -7.47 -12.76 16.55
N LEU A 206 -6.52 -11.83 16.42
CA LEU A 206 -6.50 -10.79 15.38
C LEU A 206 -5.27 -10.98 14.52
N PHE A 207 -5.43 -10.97 13.19
CA PHE A 207 -4.35 -10.82 12.24
C PHE A 207 -4.23 -9.35 11.85
N ASP A 208 -3.18 -8.69 12.35
CA ASP A 208 -2.86 -7.30 12.04
C ASP A 208 -1.44 -7.20 11.48
N GLY A 209 -1.16 -6.22 10.64
CA GLY A 209 0.19 -5.99 10.13
C GLY A 209 1.20 -5.79 11.27
N VAL A 210 2.37 -6.44 11.18
CA VAL A 210 3.41 -6.33 12.21
C VAL A 210 3.75 -4.88 12.57
N PRO A 211 3.87 -3.91 11.62
CA PRO A 211 4.12 -2.51 11.96
C PRO A 211 3.11 -1.94 12.94
N ASN A 212 1.81 -2.16 12.70
CA ASN A 212 0.76 -1.67 13.57
C ASN A 212 0.67 -2.48 14.88
N ALA A 213 0.74 -3.81 14.79
CA ALA A 213 0.64 -4.71 15.95
C ALA A 213 1.70 -4.40 17.02
N VAL A 214 2.97 -4.22 16.62
CA VAL A 214 4.07 -3.88 17.55
C VAL A 214 3.80 -2.59 18.29
N ALA A 215 3.31 -1.55 17.60
CA ALA A 215 2.99 -0.26 18.21
C ALA A 215 1.82 -0.37 19.22
N ARG A 216 0.86 -1.28 18.97
CA ARG A 216 -0.36 -1.41 19.78
C ARG A 216 -0.19 -2.32 21.00
N ILE A 217 0.52 -3.44 20.89
CA ILE A 217 0.71 -4.36 22.02
C ILE A 217 1.41 -3.70 23.21
N ALA A 218 2.30 -2.75 22.96
CA ALA A 218 2.97 -1.97 24.01
C ALA A 218 1.99 -1.21 24.94
N ARG A 219 0.80 -0.89 24.43
CA ARG A 219 -0.23 -0.13 25.16
C ARG A 219 -1.39 -1.00 25.65
N THR A 220 -1.66 -2.13 25.00
CA THR A 220 -2.83 -2.97 25.25
C THR A 220 -2.52 -4.19 26.10
N GLY A 221 -1.24 -4.57 26.23
CA GLY A 221 -0.81 -5.78 26.91
C GLY A 221 -1.22 -7.09 26.19
N HIS A 222 -1.79 -7.00 24.98
CA HIS A 222 -2.02 -8.18 24.14
C HIS A 222 -0.68 -8.80 23.72
N ARG A 223 -0.72 -10.02 23.21
CA ARG A 223 0.50 -10.79 22.90
C ARG A 223 0.51 -11.21 21.43
N ILE A 224 1.67 -11.07 20.77
CA ILE A 224 1.94 -11.68 19.47
C ILE A 224 2.50 -13.08 19.70
N ILE A 225 1.88 -14.10 19.10
CA ILE A 225 2.28 -15.50 19.27
C ILE A 225 2.87 -16.12 17.99
N ALA A 226 2.67 -15.49 16.84
CA ALA A 226 3.29 -15.89 15.57
C ALA A 226 3.31 -14.71 14.58
N VAL A 227 4.18 -14.81 13.57
CA VAL A 227 4.18 -13.92 12.39
C VAL A 227 4.00 -14.74 11.12
N THR A 228 3.32 -14.18 10.12
CA THR A 228 2.97 -14.90 8.89
C THR A 228 4.05 -14.88 7.81
N SER A 229 5.26 -14.45 8.13
CA SER A 229 6.42 -14.39 7.22
C SER A 229 7.08 -15.75 7.00
N ALA A 230 7.98 -15.82 5.99
CA ALA A 230 8.83 -16.98 5.74
C ALA A 230 9.90 -17.19 6.84
N ALA A 231 10.36 -16.11 7.47
CA ALA A 231 11.32 -16.11 8.58
C ALA A 231 10.84 -15.12 9.65
N ARG A 232 11.44 -15.18 10.85
CA ARG A 232 11.16 -14.19 11.92
C ARG A 232 11.47 -12.78 11.45
N THR A 233 10.76 -11.81 12.02
CA THR A 233 11.01 -10.40 11.69
C THR A 233 12.04 -9.79 12.65
N PRO A 234 12.87 -8.84 12.20
CA PRO A 234 13.83 -8.18 13.09
C PRO A 234 13.20 -7.49 14.29
N SER A 235 11.97 -7.00 14.17
CA SER A 235 11.22 -6.36 15.25
C SER A 235 10.64 -7.34 16.27
N LEU A 236 10.60 -8.65 15.95
CA LEU A 236 10.03 -9.72 16.77
C LEU A 236 10.91 -10.99 16.68
N PRO A 237 12.18 -10.93 17.12
CA PRO A 237 13.15 -12.02 16.91
C PRO A 237 12.80 -13.30 17.66
N ASP A 238 12.03 -13.21 18.75
CA ASP A 238 11.63 -14.35 19.57
C ASP A 238 10.28 -14.95 19.15
N VAL A 239 9.56 -14.31 18.23
CA VAL A 239 8.24 -14.78 17.76
C VAL A 239 8.42 -15.70 16.56
N PRO A 240 7.88 -16.96 16.60
CA PRO A 240 8.02 -17.89 15.50
C PRO A 240 7.28 -17.44 14.25
N SER A 241 7.79 -17.85 13.08
CA SER A 241 7.18 -17.55 11.78
C SER A 241 6.45 -18.79 11.23
N PHE A 242 5.43 -18.54 10.39
CA PHE A 242 4.74 -19.59 9.64
C PHE A 242 5.70 -20.34 8.71
N GLY A 243 6.73 -19.65 8.19
CA GLY A 243 7.74 -20.27 7.35
C GLY A 243 8.59 -21.30 8.09
N GLU A 244 9.00 -20.99 9.33
CA GLU A 244 9.74 -21.96 10.19
C GLU A 244 8.89 -23.19 10.53
N MET A 245 7.60 -22.99 10.80
CA MET A 245 6.73 -24.06 11.25
C MET A 245 6.17 -24.91 10.10
N TRP A 246 5.81 -24.28 8.98
CA TRP A 246 5.02 -24.94 7.93
C TRP A 246 5.49 -24.64 6.50
N GLN A 247 6.59 -23.94 6.31
CA GLN A 247 7.10 -23.48 5.01
C GLN A 247 6.06 -22.66 4.23
N GLN A 248 5.21 -21.93 4.95
CA GLN A 248 4.17 -21.05 4.39
C GLN A 248 4.44 -19.59 4.75
N SER A 249 3.98 -18.69 3.87
CA SER A 249 4.12 -17.27 4.09
C SER A 249 2.93 -16.51 3.50
N PHE A 250 2.37 -15.61 4.30
CA PHE A 250 1.25 -14.74 3.94
C PHE A 250 1.64 -13.30 4.27
N VAL A 251 2.24 -12.61 3.30
CA VAL A 251 2.70 -11.23 3.48
C VAL A 251 1.85 -10.26 2.67
N VAL A 252 1.74 -9.04 3.17
CA VAL A 252 1.21 -7.91 2.42
C VAL A 252 2.40 -7.20 1.77
N TRP A 253 2.41 -7.05 0.46
CA TRP A 253 3.31 -6.11 -0.20
C TRP A 253 2.54 -4.86 -0.61
N ILE A 254 3.25 -3.73 -0.64
CA ILE A 254 2.73 -2.44 -1.06
C ILE A 254 3.55 -1.88 -2.23
N GLY A 255 2.87 -1.16 -3.09
CA GLY A 255 3.45 -0.49 -4.24
C GLY A 255 2.74 0.81 -4.56
N LEU A 256 3.17 1.46 -5.63
CA LEU A 256 2.59 2.70 -6.14
C LEU A 256 2.11 2.49 -7.57
N VAL A 257 0.90 2.95 -7.85
CA VAL A 257 0.26 2.84 -9.15
C VAL A 257 -0.43 4.15 -9.55
N LEU A 258 -0.56 4.33 -10.85
CA LEU A 258 -1.49 5.30 -11.44
C LEU A 258 -2.59 4.52 -12.17
N PRO A 259 -3.80 5.08 -12.36
CA PRO A 259 -4.76 4.54 -13.33
C PRO A 259 -4.10 4.48 -14.71
N LYS A 260 -4.45 3.47 -15.50
CA LYS A 260 -3.86 3.26 -16.84
C LYS A 260 -4.15 4.43 -17.78
N GLY A 261 -3.12 4.86 -18.54
CA GLY A 261 -3.30 5.85 -19.61
C GLY A 261 -3.07 7.30 -19.18
N VAL A 262 -2.38 7.53 -18.08
CA VAL A 262 -1.89 8.88 -17.70
C VAL A 262 -0.95 9.41 -18.80
N PRO A 263 -1.02 10.73 -19.17
CA PRO A 263 -0.13 11.32 -20.18
C PRO A 263 1.35 11.05 -19.87
N THR A 264 2.11 10.68 -20.88
CA THR A 264 3.52 10.27 -20.75
C THR A 264 4.37 11.27 -19.96
N GLU A 265 4.20 12.56 -20.19
CA GLU A 265 4.94 13.61 -19.48
C GLU A 265 4.65 13.58 -17.96
N THR A 266 3.38 13.44 -17.59
CA THR A 266 2.94 13.33 -16.20
C THR A 266 3.46 12.03 -15.57
N TYR A 267 3.35 10.90 -16.29
CA TYR A 267 3.90 9.63 -15.83
C TYR A 267 5.41 9.73 -15.54
N VAL A 268 6.18 10.27 -16.48
CA VAL A 268 7.65 10.40 -16.33
C VAL A 268 8.00 11.29 -15.14
N ARG A 269 7.28 12.40 -14.94
CA ARG A 269 7.49 13.29 -13.79
C ARG A 269 7.27 12.57 -12.46
N ILE A 270 6.15 11.83 -12.32
CA ILE A 270 5.82 11.09 -11.09
C ILE A 270 6.80 9.92 -10.91
N ALA A 271 7.09 9.17 -11.96
CA ALA A 271 8.05 8.06 -11.92
C ALA A 271 9.46 8.51 -11.51
N SER A 272 9.89 9.72 -11.95
CA SER A 272 11.15 10.31 -11.53
C SER A 272 11.17 10.62 -10.03
N ALA A 273 10.08 11.17 -9.47
CA ALA A 273 9.97 11.41 -8.04
C ALA A 273 9.99 10.08 -7.25
N VAL A 274 9.30 9.05 -7.74
CA VAL A 274 9.35 7.70 -7.14
C VAL A 274 10.76 7.11 -7.24
N SER A 275 11.49 7.33 -8.33
CA SER A 275 12.89 6.89 -8.45
C SER A 275 13.80 7.54 -7.40
N VAL A 276 13.63 8.84 -7.14
CA VAL A 276 14.33 9.53 -6.03
C VAL A 276 13.97 8.91 -4.68
N LEU A 277 12.67 8.69 -4.42
CA LEU A 277 12.19 8.03 -3.19
C LEU A 277 12.89 6.68 -2.96
N LEU A 278 13.03 5.86 -4.02
CA LEU A 278 13.62 4.53 -3.93
C LEU A 278 15.16 4.54 -3.80
N SER A 279 15.83 5.54 -4.37
CA SER A 279 17.30 5.61 -4.41
C SER A 279 17.94 6.22 -3.18
N GLU A 280 17.20 7.05 -2.43
CA GLU A 280 17.73 7.70 -1.25
C GLU A 280 17.62 6.81 0.00
N ALA A 281 18.77 6.48 0.61
CA ALA A 281 18.86 5.59 1.78
C ALA A 281 17.94 6.02 2.93
N ARG A 282 17.80 7.34 3.18
CA ARG A 282 16.94 7.87 4.25
C ARG A 282 15.48 7.39 4.14
N HIS A 283 14.93 7.28 2.92
CA HIS A 283 13.55 6.83 2.74
C HIS A 283 13.43 5.32 2.92
N ALA A 284 14.38 4.55 2.39
CA ALA A 284 14.44 3.11 2.61
C ALA A 284 14.59 2.78 4.11
N ASP A 285 15.43 3.51 4.83
CA ASP A 285 15.64 3.32 6.26
C ASP A 285 14.40 3.71 7.09
N SER A 286 13.71 4.80 6.72
CA SER A 286 12.44 5.18 7.34
C SER A 286 11.36 4.10 7.15
N MET A 287 11.26 3.52 5.95
CA MET A 287 10.31 2.41 5.67
C MET A 287 10.68 1.15 6.43
N ARG A 288 11.99 0.81 6.53
CA ARG A 288 12.46 -0.33 7.34
C ARG A 288 12.18 -0.12 8.83
N ALA A 289 12.42 1.09 9.34
CA ALA A 289 12.11 1.44 10.72
C ALA A 289 10.60 1.35 11.02
N ALA A 290 9.76 1.63 10.02
CA ALA A 290 8.32 1.42 10.08
C ALA A 290 7.89 -0.04 9.87
N GLY A 291 8.83 -1.00 9.75
CA GLY A 291 8.56 -2.44 9.67
C GLY A 291 8.33 -2.99 8.26
N LEU A 292 8.64 -2.22 7.21
CA LEU A 292 8.60 -2.70 5.83
C LEU A 292 9.91 -3.41 5.46
N ALA A 293 9.83 -4.65 4.99
CA ALA A 293 10.94 -5.29 4.28
C ALA A 293 11.08 -4.63 2.90
N PHE A 294 11.90 -3.56 2.85
CA PHE A 294 12.04 -2.71 1.67
C PHE A 294 12.60 -3.49 0.48
N MET A 295 11.97 -3.37 -0.69
CA MET A 295 12.35 -4.03 -1.94
C MET A 295 12.82 -3.04 -3.01
N GLY A 296 12.15 -1.90 -3.15
CA GLY A 296 12.55 -0.84 -4.08
C GLY A 296 12.52 -1.23 -5.56
N LEU A 297 11.58 -2.08 -5.98
CA LEU A 297 11.48 -2.50 -7.39
C LEU A 297 10.79 -1.43 -8.22
N SER A 298 11.32 -1.14 -9.41
CA SER A 298 10.73 -0.22 -10.38
C SER A 298 10.86 -0.74 -11.82
N GLY A 299 10.21 -0.08 -12.78
CA GLY A 299 10.28 -0.43 -14.19
C GLY A 299 9.80 -1.86 -14.49
N SER A 300 10.56 -2.60 -15.30
CA SER A 300 10.21 -3.99 -15.69
C SER A 300 10.17 -4.96 -14.51
N GLY A 301 10.98 -4.72 -13.46
CA GLY A 301 10.99 -5.53 -12.25
C GLY A 301 9.65 -5.53 -11.53
N THR A 302 8.96 -4.38 -11.49
CA THR A 302 7.62 -4.26 -10.91
C THR A 302 6.61 -5.14 -11.63
N ARG A 303 6.58 -5.08 -12.97
CA ARG A 303 5.64 -5.88 -13.77
C ARG A 303 5.84 -7.39 -13.56
N LEU A 304 7.08 -7.86 -13.67
CA LEU A 304 7.43 -9.28 -13.46
C LEU A 304 7.04 -9.75 -12.05
N TYR A 305 7.27 -8.92 -11.05
CA TYR A 305 6.88 -9.23 -9.68
C TYR A 305 5.37 -9.38 -9.54
N VAL A 306 4.58 -8.42 -10.05
CA VAL A 306 3.11 -8.46 -9.99
C VAL A 306 2.54 -9.68 -10.72
N GLU A 307 3.02 -9.99 -11.93
CA GLU A 307 2.60 -11.16 -12.70
C GLU A 307 2.87 -12.47 -11.93
N ALA A 308 4.05 -12.59 -11.32
CA ALA A 308 4.40 -13.74 -10.49
C ALA A 308 3.50 -13.85 -9.24
N GLU A 309 3.19 -12.73 -8.59
CA GLU A 309 2.32 -12.69 -7.41
C GLU A 309 0.86 -13.02 -7.75
N VAL A 310 0.35 -12.59 -8.90
CA VAL A 310 -0.99 -13.00 -9.39
C VAL A 310 -1.06 -14.53 -9.54
N LEU A 311 -0.07 -15.14 -10.20
CA LEU A 311 -0.02 -16.58 -10.39
C LEU A 311 0.13 -17.34 -9.06
N ARG A 312 0.99 -16.88 -8.18
CA ARG A 312 1.20 -17.46 -6.85
C ARG A 312 -0.08 -17.42 -6.01
N SER A 313 -0.73 -16.24 -5.96
CA SER A 313 -1.95 -16.05 -5.20
C SER A 313 -3.12 -16.86 -5.77
N ALA A 314 -3.24 -16.96 -7.10
CA ALA A 314 -4.25 -17.78 -7.73
C ALA A 314 -4.11 -19.26 -7.37
N LYS A 315 -2.88 -19.81 -7.37
CA LYS A 315 -2.59 -21.20 -6.96
C LYS A 315 -2.95 -21.43 -5.48
N LEU A 316 -2.56 -20.49 -4.59
CA LEU A 316 -2.86 -20.57 -3.17
C LEU A 316 -4.38 -20.55 -2.91
N ILE A 317 -5.08 -19.60 -3.51
CA ILE A 317 -6.54 -19.47 -3.38
C ILE A 317 -7.25 -20.68 -3.95
N ALA A 318 -6.81 -21.22 -5.09
CA ALA A 318 -7.39 -22.45 -5.64
C ALA A 318 -7.26 -23.63 -4.68
N LYS A 319 -6.08 -23.81 -4.04
CA LYS A 319 -5.86 -24.84 -3.04
C LYS A 319 -6.79 -24.69 -1.84
N LEU A 320 -6.99 -23.46 -1.35
CA LEU A 320 -7.89 -23.16 -0.22
C LEU A 320 -9.38 -23.13 -0.61
N ASN A 321 -9.72 -22.92 -1.89
CA ASN A 321 -11.12 -22.83 -2.38
C ASN A 321 -11.84 -24.19 -2.50
N ASP A 322 -11.11 -25.28 -2.69
CA ASP A 322 -11.71 -26.63 -2.64
C ASP A 322 -12.38 -26.90 -1.27
N GLU A 323 -12.12 -26.02 -0.30
CA GLU A 323 -12.54 -26.16 1.09
C GLU A 323 -13.45 -25.00 1.61
N GLY A 324 -13.92 -24.07 0.77
CA GLY A 324 -15.01 -23.14 1.14
C GLY A 324 -14.65 -21.69 1.45
N LEU A 325 -13.63 -21.10 0.82
CA LEU A 325 -13.32 -19.64 0.91
C LEU A 325 -14.34 -18.76 0.18
N ARG A 326 -15.22 -19.33 -0.64
CA ARG A 326 -16.27 -18.60 -1.35
C ARG A 326 -17.55 -18.65 -0.53
N ASN A 327 -17.81 -17.62 0.24
CA ASN A 327 -19.13 -17.32 0.77
C ASN A 327 -19.92 -16.44 -0.20
#